data_2a5c0e9a69cc23f569a14b3db6b0f903
#
_entry.id   2a5c0e9a69cc23f569a14b3db6b0f903
#
_cell.length_a   1.000
_cell.length_b   1.000
_cell.length_c   1.000
_cell.angle_alpha   90.00
_cell.angle_beta   90.00
_cell.angle_gamma   90.00
#
_symmetry.space_group_name_H-M   'P 1'
#
loop_
_entity.id
_entity.type
_entity.pdbx_description
1 polymer ?
#
loop_
_entity_poly.entity_id
_entity_poly.type
_entity_poly.pdbx_seq_one_letter_code
_entity_poly.pdbx_strand_id
1 'polypeptide(L)'
;PQRLAILRLLAESTDHPSAGRIYQELYDRFPTMSLATVYKTLSVLKEMGEVFELSLGEGENRYDGHNAVPHPHVICTRCGKILDSDVVLHEDVIAAAAKASGFQILSHRLDLYGVCPECQQAESGE
;
A
#
# COMPACT_ATOMS: atom_id res chain seq x y z
N PRO A 1 -13.39 -14.36 13.39
CA PRO A 1 -14.30 -13.82 12.36
C PRO A 1 -13.90 -12.43 11.86
N GLN A 2 -13.58 -11.51 12.79
CA GLN A 2 -13.20 -10.14 12.42
C GLN A 2 -11.86 -10.10 11.67
N ARG A 3 -10.87 -10.86 12.13
CA ARG A 3 -9.57 -10.94 11.48
C ARG A 3 -9.69 -11.49 10.06
N LEU A 4 -10.50 -12.53 9.90
CA LEU A 4 -10.72 -13.13 8.58
C LEU A 4 -11.40 -12.16 7.63
N ALA A 5 -12.38 -11.39 8.12
CA ALA A 5 -13.07 -10.39 7.31
C ALA A 5 -12.11 -9.30 6.83
N ILE A 6 -11.23 -8.83 7.70
CA ILE A 6 -10.23 -7.82 7.36
C ILE A 6 -9.25 -8.37 6.31
N LEU A 7 -8.77 -9.59 6.50
CA LEU A 7 -7.84 -10.22 5.56
C LEU A 7 -8.48 -10.41 4.19
N ARG A 8 -9.75 -10.87 4.16
CA ARG A 8 -10.48 -11.04 2.90
C ARG A 8 -10.67 -9.73 2.16
N LEU A 9 -11.04 -8.68 2.88
CA LEU A 9 -11.21 -7.36 2.29
C LEU A 9 -9.92 -6.89 1.65
N LEU A 10 -8.79 -7.03 2.34
CA LEU A 10 -7.49 -6.64 1.82
C LEU A 10 -7.06 -7.49 0.62
N ALA A 11 -7.32 -8.81 0.68
CA ALA A 11 -6.96 -9.70 -0.41
C ALA A 11 -7.72 -9.40 -1.70
N GLU A 12 -8.97 -8.92 -1.57
CA GLU A 12 -9.82 -8.59 -2.71
C GLU A 12 -9.65 -7.15 -3.17
N SER A 13 -9.02 -6.31 -2.36
CA SER A 13 -8.86 -4.88 -2.66
C SER A 13 -7.68 -4.65 -3.59
N THR A 14 -7.88 -3.75 -4.56
CA THR A 14 -6.82 -3.36 -5.49
C THR A 14 -6.33 -1.93 -5.26
N ASP A 15 -6.99 -1.18 -4.38
CA ASP A 15 -6.71 0.23 -4.17
C ASP A 15 -6.05 0.55 -2.82
N HIS A 16 -5.59 -0.47 -2.12
CA HIS A 16 -4.82 -0.35 -0.88
C HIS A 16 -5.51 0.54 0.16
N PRO A 17 -6.54 0.01 0.85
CA PRO A 17 -7.32 0.81 1.80
C PRO A 17 -6.54 1.20 3.05
N SER A 18 -6.93 2.32 3.66
CA SER A 18 -6.47 2.71 4.99
C SER A 18 -7.24 1.93 6.07
N ALA A 19 -6.74 1.98 7.30
CA ALA A 19 -7.44 1.36 8.44
C ALA A 19 -8.84 1.95 8.62
N GLY A 20 -8.97 3.28 8.45
CA GLY A 20 -10.26 3.96 8.56
C GLY A 20 -11.27 3.46 7.54
N ARG A 21 -10.83 3.26 6.32
CA ARG A 21 -11.69 2.74 5.26
C ARG A 21 -12.11 1.30 5.53
N ILE A 22 -11.18 0.46 5.99
CA ILE A 22 -11.48 -0.92 6.38
C ILE A 22 -12.56 -0.93 7.47
N TYR A 23 -12.40 -0.07 8.46
CA TYR A 23 -13.37 0.06 9.55
C TYR A 23 -14.75 0.42 9.02
N GLN A 24 -14.84 1.41 8.13
CA GLN A 24 -16.11 1.85 7.57
C GLN A 24 -16.80 0.75 6.75
N GLU A 25 -16.05 0.03 5.94
CA GLU A 25 -16.61 -1.03 5.10
C GLU A 25 -17.11 -2.22 5.90
N LEU A 26 -16.53 -2.50 7.06
CA LEU A 26 -16.90 -3.63 7.90
C LEU A 26 -17.84 -3.27 9.04
N TYR A 27 -18.13 -1.99 9.21
CA TYR A 27 -18.95 -1.52 10.34
C TYR A 27 -20.33 -2.20 10.41
N ASP A 28 -21.01 -2.34 9.28
CA ASP A 28 -22.35 -2.92 9.24
C ASP A 28 -22.34 -4.39 9.67
N ARG A 29 -21.30 -5.13 9.34
CA ARG A 29 -21.18 -6.54 9.71
C ARG A 29 -20.70 -6.73 11.15
N PHE A 30 -19.88 -5.81 11.64
CA PHE A 30 -19.28 -5.90 12.96
C PHE A 30 -19.43 -4.57 13.70
N PRO A 31 -20.66 -4.19 14.10
CA PRO A 31 -20.89 -2.86 14.69
C PRO A 31 -20.18 -2.63 16.02
N THR A 32 -19.77 -3.69 16.71
CA THR A 32 -19.04 -3.57 17.98
C THR A 32 -17.52 -3.51 17.79
N MET A 33 -17.04 -3.70 16.56
CA MET A 33 -15.61 -3.62 16.26
C MET A 33 -15.15 -2.16 16.32
N SER A 34 -14.04 -1.89 17.03
CA SER A 34 -13.47 -0.55 17.12
C SER A 34 -12.39 -0.35 16.06
N LEU A 35 -12.06 0.91 15.79
CA LEU A 35 -10.94 1.26 14.93
C LEU A 35 -9.62 0.72 15.51
N ALA A 36 -9.47 0.74 16.84
CA ALA A 36 -8.30 0.17 17.50
C ALA A 36 -8.16 -1.32 17.22
N THR A 37 -9.28 -2.05 17.13
CA THR A 37 -9.24 -3.47 16.75
C THR A 37 -8.72 -3.67 15.34
N VAL A 38 -9.11 -2.79 14.40
CA VAL A 38 -8.60 -2.83 13.03
C VAL A 38 -7.10 -2.64 13.01
N TYR A 39 -6.59 -1.62 13.69
CA TYR A 39 -5.13 -1.37 13.76
C TYR A 39 -4.38 -2.54 14.38
N LYS A 40 -4.91 -3.11 15.46
CA LYS A 40 -4.29 -4.25 16.13
C LYS A 40 -4.22 -5.47 15.20
N THR A 41 -5.30 -5.73 14.49
CA THR A 41 -5.36 -6.84 13.52
C THR A 41 -4.36 -6.62 12.39
N LEU A 42 -4.27 -5.41 11.85
CA LEU A 42 -3.32 -5.07 10.79
C LEU A 42 -1.88 -5.27 11.25
N SER A 43 -1.57 -4.90 12.49
CA SER A 43 -0.23 -5.11 13.06
C SER A 43 0.12 -6.60 13.13
N VAL A 44 -0.83 -7.43 13.57
CA VAL A 44 -0.61 -8.88 13.63
C VAL A 44 -0.40 -9.47 12.23
N LEU A 45 -1.24 -9.07 11.27
CA LEU A 45 -1.13 -9.56 9.89
C LEU A 45 0.17 -9.10 9.23
N LYS A 46 0.63 -7.90 9.55
CA LYS A 46 1.91 -7.39 9.06
C LYS A 46 3.07 -8.22 9.61
N GLU A 47 3.06 -8.54 10.91
CA GLU A 47 4.08 -9.38 11.51
C GLU A 47 4.11 -10.78 10.93
N MET A 48 2.95 -11.29 10.52
CA MET A 48 2.83 -12.61 9.90
C MET A 48 3.22 -12.62 8.41
N GLY A 49 3.50 -11.44 7.83
CA GLY A 49 3.83 -11.33 6.42
C GLY A 49 2.63 -11.42 5.48
N GLU A 50 1.41 -11.33 6.02
CA GLU A 50 0.18 -11.42 5.21
C GLU A 50 -0.25 -10.09 4.63
N VAL A 51 0.25 -8.98 5.18
CA VAL A 51 -0.13 -7.62 4.78
C VAL A 51 1.11 -6.75 4.74
N PHE A 52 1.19 -5.90 3.73
CA PHE A 52 2.25 -4.92 3.57
C PHE A 52 1.71 -3.52 3.86
N GLU A 53 2.37 -2.77 4.72
CA GLU A 53 1.97 -1.41 5.08
C GLU A 53 2.73 -0.39 4.25
N LEU A 54 1.98 0.53 3.61
CA LEU A 54 2.53 1.61 2.81
C LEU A 54 2.45 2.93 3.58
N SER A 55 3.61 3.48 3.92
CA SER A 55 3.70 4.79 4.54
C SER A 55 4.03 5.81 3.46
N LEU A 56 3.07 6.66 3.13
CA LEU A 56 3.19 7.60 2.00
C LEU A 56 3.51 9.04 2.46
N GLY A 57 4.04 9.19 3.65
CA GLY A 57 4.38 10.50 4.18
C GLY A 57 3.20 11.18 4.84
N GLU A 58 2.48 12.02 4.09
CA GLU A 58 1.30 12.69 4.62
C GLU A 58 0.06 11.81 4.48
N GLY A 59 -0.82 11.88 5.48
CA GLY A 59 -2.06 11.13 5.49
C GLY A 59 -1.94 9.77 6.15
N GLU A 60 -3.00 8.99 6.05
CA GLU A 60 -3.06 7.66 6.65
C GLU A 60 -2.24 6.66 5.88
N ASN A 61 -1.63 5.72 6.61
CA ASN A 61 -0.95 4.60 5.98
C ASN A 61 -1.96 3.72 5.25
N ARG A 62 -1.52 3.10 4.17
CA ARG A 62 -2.35 2.23 3.34
C ARG A 62 -1.82 0.81 3.45
N TYR A 63 -2.68 -0.16 3.14
CA TYR A 63 -2.35 -1.58 3.36
C TYR A 63 -2.62 -2.41 2.11
N ASP A 64 -1.72 -3.33 1.80
CA ASP A 64 -1.81 -4.22 0.65
C ASP A 64 -1.80 -5.67 1.13
N GLY A 65 -2.94 -6.34 1.04
CA GLY A 65 -3.07 -7.75 1.35
C GLY A 65 -3.21 -8.63 0.11
N HIS A 66 -3.32 -8.01 -1.07
CA HIS A 66 -3.39 -8.73 -2.33
C HIS A 66 -2.01 -9.24 -2.74
N ASN A 67 -1.00 -8.43 -2.53
CA ASN A 67 0.40 -8.78 -2.78
C ASN A 67 1.25 -8.22 -1.65
N ALA A 68 1.52 -9.05 -0.65
CA ALA A 68 2.26 -8.64 0.55
C ALA A 68 3.77 -8.58 0.33
N VAL A 69 4.26 -9.11 -0.80
CA VAL A 69 5.67 -9.00 -1.15
C VAL A 69 5.96 -7.59 -1.65
N PRO A 70 7.05 -6.93 -1.20
CA PRO A 70 7.38 -5.58 -1.69
C PRO A 70 7.47 -5.55 -3.21
N HIS A 71 6.80 -4.58 -3.82
CA HIS A 71 6.77 -4.41 -5.27
C HIS A 71 6.61 -2.91 -5.59
N PRO A 72 6.93 -2.49 -6.82
CA PRO A 72 6.79 -1.08 -7.19
C PRO A 72 5.33 -0.61 -7.20
N HIS A 73 5.13 0.65 -6.82
CA HIS A 73 3.83 1.29 -6.84
C HIS A 73 3.89 2.58 -7.65
N VAL A 74 2.76 2.90 -8.29
CA VAL A 74 2.57 4.20 -8.95
C VAL A 74 1.44 4.91 -8.22
N ILE A 75 1.73 6.10 -7.72
CA ILE A 75 0.84 6.84 -6.81
C ILE A 75 0.45 8.17 -7.45
N CYS A 76 -0.86 8.43 -7.51
CA CYS A 76 -1.35 9.72 -7.96
C CYS A 76 -1.31 10.72 -6.82
N THR A 77 -0.60 11.84 -7.02
CA THR A 77 -0.46 12.87 -6.01
C THR A 77 -1.73 13.70 -5.82
N ARG A 78 -2.69 13.59 -6.73
CA ARG A 78 -3.92 14.37 -6.69
C ARG A 78 -5.09 13.64 -6.06
N CYS A 79 -5.39 12.43 -6.55
CA CYS A 79 -6.54 11.67 -6.03
C CYS A 79 -6.14 10.57 -5.06
N GLY A 80 -4.85 10.28 -4.90
CA GLY A 80 -4.37 9.25 -3.99
C GLY A 80 -4.48 7.83 -4.52
N LYS A 81 -4.84 7.65 -5.79
CA LYS A 81 -4.92 6.33 -6.40
C LYS A 81 -3.55 5.66 -6.40
N ILE A 82 -3.52 4.39 -6.02
CA ILE A 82 -2.30 3.59 -5.99
C ILE A 82 -2.48 2.38 -6.88
N LEU A 83 -1.55 2.18 -7.80
CA LEU A 83 -1.52 0.99 -8.66
C LEU A 83 -0.22 0.23 -8.41
N ASP A 84 -0.32 -1.10 -8.42
CA ASP A 84 0.85 -1.95 -8.42
C ASP A 84 1.47 -1.92 -9.80
N SER A 85 2.79 -2.00 -9.86
CA SER A 85 3.52 -1.95 -11.11
C SER A 85 4.36 -3.20 -11.29
N ASP A 86 4.46 -3.66 -12.54
CA ASP A 86 5.33 -4.78 -12.91
C ASP A 86 6.73 -4.31 -13.31
N VAL A 87 6.98 -3.00 -13.26
CA VAL A 87 8.28 -2.44 -13.61
C VAL A 87 9.33 -2.96 -12.63
N VAL A 88 10.43 -3.44 -13.16
CA VAL A 88 11.53 -3.99 -12.37
C VAL A 88 12.67 -2.99 -12.32
N LEU A 89 13.18 -2.73 -11.11
CA LEU A 89 14.38 -1.92 -10.95
C LEU A 89 15.59 -2.73 -11.41
N HIS A 90 16.36 -2.19 -12.34
CA HIS A 90 17.53 -2.88 -12.87
C HIS A 90 18.56 -3.15 -11.76
N GLU A 91 19.15 -4.34 -11.80
CA GLU A 91 20.21 -4.73 -10.87
C GLU A 91 21.40 -3.78 -10.94
N ASP A 92 21.65 -3.18 -12.10
CA ASP A 92 22.73 -2.23 -12.29
C ASP A 92 22.62 -1.02 -11.36
N VAL A 93 21.40 -0.53 -11.13
CA VAL A 93 21.18 0.62 -10.22
C VAL A 93 21.52 0.22 -8.78
N ILE A 94 21.09 -0.96 -8.37
CA ILE A 94 21.34 -1.48 -7.02
C ILE A 94 22.84 -1.73 -6.82
N ALA A 95 23.49 -2.34 -7.82
CA ALA A 95 24.93 -2.59 -7.78
C ALA A 95 25.73 -1.30 -7.72
N ALA A 96 25.32 -0.28 -8.49
CA ALA A 96 25.97 1.03 -8.46
C ALA A 96 25.84 1.69 -7.08
N ALA A 97 24.66 1.61 -6.46
CA ALA A 97 24.43 2.16 -5.13
C ALA A 97 25.29 1.44 -4.08
N ALA A 98 25.37 0.11 -4.17
CA ALA A 98 26.19 -0.68 -3.26
C ALA A 98 27.67 -0.31 -3.40
N LYS A 99 28.15 -0.18 -4.63
CA LYS A 99 29.54 0.16 -4.91
C LYS A 99 29.88 1.57 -4.43
N ALA A 100 29.03 2.54 -4.69
CA ALA A 100 29.24 3.94 -4.32
C ALA A 100 29.23 4.15 -2.81
N SER A 101 28.41 3.42 -2.09
CA SER A 101 28.23 3.60 -0.65
C SER A 101 29.03 2.63 0.20
N GLY A 102 29.47 1.51 -0.36
CA GLY A 102 30.10 0.42 0.39
C GLY A 102 29.10 -0.41 1.19
N PHE A 103 27.81 -0.19 1.00
CA PHE A 103 26.77 -0.93 1.71
C PHE A 103 26.47 -2.26 1.06
N GLN A 104 26.14 -3.25 1.89
CA GLN A 104 25.50 -4.47 1.41
C GLN A 104 24.01 -4.21 1.33
N ILE A 105 23.47 -4.08 0.12
CA ILE A 105 22.06 -3.75 -0.09
C ILE A 105 21.21 -4.99 0.15
N LEU A 106 20.33 -4.94 1.15
CA LEU A 106 19.49 -6.07 1.52
C LEU A 106 18.12 -6.02 0.87
N SER A 107 17.60 -4.83 0.61
CA SER A 107 16.29 -4.65 -0.01
C SER A 107 16.18 -3.26 -0.59
N HIS A 108 15.13 -3.05 -1.38
CA HIS A 108 14.84 -1.74 -1.95
C HIS A 108 13.33 -1.55 -2.05
N ARG A 109 12.92 -0.31 -2.24
CA ARG A 109 11.54 0.06 -2.47
C ARG A 109 11.51 1.08 -3.59
N LEU A 110 10.56 0.91 -4.52
CA LEU A 110 10.38 1.84 -5.63
C LEU A 110 8.94 2.33 -5.64
N ASP A 111 8.77 3.63 -5.41
CA ASP A 111 7.48 4.31 -5.50
C ASP A 111 7.61 5.44 -6.49
N LEU A 112 6.67 5.50 -7.44
CA LEU A 112 6.66 6.54 -8.47
C LEU A 112 5.44 7.44 -8.23
N TYR A 113 5.66 8.75 -8.21
CA TYR A 113 4.64 9.74 -7.93
C TYR A 113 4.34 10.53 -9.19
N GLY A 114 3.06 10.65 -9.50
CA GLY A 114 2.66 11.35 -10.70
C GLY A 114 1.18 11.73 -10.67
N VAL A 115 0.62 11.95 -11.84
CA VAL A 115 -0.80 12.32 -12.00
C VAL A 115 -1.47 11.26 -12.85
N CYS A 116 -2.51 10.61 -12.33
CA CYS A 116 -3.19 9.52 -13.05
C CYS A 116 -3.92 10.04 -14.28
N PRO A 117 -4.26 9.14 -15.22
CA PRO A 117 -4.92 9.57 -16.48
C PRO A 117 -6.20 10.36 -16.27
N GLU A 118 -7.02 9.99 -15.31
CA GLU A 118 -8.26 10.69 -15.00
C GLU A 118 -8.00 12.11 -14.51
N CYS A 119 -7.00 12.29 -13.65
CA CYS A 119 -6.62 13.61 -13.15
C CYS A 119 -5.98 14.47 -14.24
N GLN A 120 -5.21 13.85 -15.13
CA GLN A 120 -4.65 14.56 -16.28
C GLN A 120 -5.75 15.09 -17.20
N GLN A 121 -6.77 14.28 -17.46
CA GLN A 121 -7.90 14.70 -18.27
C GLN A 121 -8.70 15.79 -17.60
N ALA A 122 -8.89 15.71 -16.29
CA ALA A 122 -9.60 16.76 -15.54
C ALA A 122 -8.87 18.09 -15.62
N GLU A 123 -7.54 18.08 -15.66
CA GLU A 123 -6.74 19.30 -15.79
C GLU A 123 -6.75 19.85 -17.20
N SER A 124 -6.67 18.98 -18.21
CA SER A 124 -6.61 19.41 -19.60
C SER A 124 -7.99 19.66 -20.21
N GLY A 125 -9.06 19.26 -19.51
CA GLY A 125 -10.43 19.47 -19.95
C GLY A 125 -10.98 20.88 -19.70
N GLU A 126 -10.15 21.77 -19.19
CA GLU A 126 -10.56 23.15 -18.95
C GLU A 126 -10.60 23.94 -20.28
#